data_c1c876ca50292ac3bcf034f196ae29d5
#
_entry.id   c1c876ca50292ac3bcf034f196ae29d5
#
_cell.length_a   1.000
_cell.length_b   1.000
_cell.length_c   1.000
_cell.angle_alpha   90.00
_cell.angle_beta   90.00
_cell.angle_gamma   90.00
#
_symmetry.space_group_name_H-M   'P 1'
#
loop_
_entity.id
_entity.type
_entity.pdbx_description
1 polymer ?
#
loop_
_entity_poly.entity_id
_entity_poly.type
_entity_poly.pdbx_seq_one_letter_code
_entity_poly.pdbx_strand_id
1 'polypeptide(L)' 'MNEKKPVSNVCYQIAAKNGRVLEVADFNTASGAAVQLWDNVKEDSQIWLLVEVAE' A
#
# COMPACT_ATOMS: atom_id res chain seq x y z
N MET A 1 17.50 -6.21 15.99
CA MET A 1 16.88 -5.72 14.77
C MET A 1 15.61 -4.97 15.08
N ASN A 2 15.52 -3.76 14.60
CA ASN A 2 14.40 -2.88 14.95
C ASN A 2 13.35 -2.88 13.86
N GLU A 3 12.56 -3.93 13.85
CA GLU A 3 11.43 -3.96 12.97
C GLU A 3 10.26 -3.23 13.60
N LYS A 4 9.73 -2.25 12.91
CA LYS A 4 8.53 -1.58 13.35
C LYS A 4 7.33 -2.39 12.94
N LYS A 5 6.43 -2.60 13.87
CA LYS A 5 5.14 -3.20 13.54
C LYS A 5 4.25 -2.14 12.90
N PRO A 6 3.43 -2.50 11.92
CA PRO A 6 2.46 -1.56 11.36
C PRO A 6 1.54 -1.01 12.44
N VAL A 7 1.20 0.25 12.33
CA VAL A 7 0.27 0.92 13.23
C VAL A 7 -1.05 1.10 12.52
N SER A 8 -2.14 0.76 13.20
CA SER A 8 -3.48 0.87 12.64
C SER A 8 -3.82 2.33 12.31
N ASN A 9 -4.47 2.55 11.19
CA ASN A 9 -4.94 3.86 10.72
C ASN A 9 -3.81 4.84 10.37
N VAL A 10 -2.62 4.33 10.09
CA VAL A 10 -1.51 5.10 9.57
C VAL A 10 -1.27 4.66 8.13
N CYS A 11 -0.99 5.62 7.26
CA CYS A 11 -0.77 5.34 5.84
C CYS A 11 0.64 4.82 5.60
N TYR A 12 0.74 3.82 4.74
CA TYR A 12 2.00 3.17 4.40
C TYR A 12 2.12 3.02 2.89
N GLN A 13 3.37 2.95 2.43
CA GLN A 13 3.65 2.33 1.14
C GLN A 13 4.09 0.90 1.39
N ILE A 14 3.74 -0.01 0.46
CA ILE A 14 4.15 -1.41 0.55
C ILE A 14 5.15 -1.64 -0.58
N ALA A 15 6.42 -1.73 -0.23
CA ALA A 15 7.50 -1.79 -1.20
C ALA A 15 8.05 -3.20 -1.34
N ALA A 16 8.34 -3.57 -2.57
CA ALA A 16 9.12 -4.76 -2.86
C ALA A 16 10.62 -4.45 -2.67
N LYS A 17 11.41 -5.49 -2.59
CA LYS A 17 12.86 -5.33 -2.38
C LYS A 17 13.54 -4.52 -3.46
N ASN A 18 13.00 -4.54 -4.68
CA ASN A 18 13.55 -3.79 -5.80
C ASN A 18 13.17 -2.30 -5.79
N GLY A 19 12.44 -1.84 -4.78
CA GLY A 19 12.01 -0.45 -4.65
C GLY A 19 10.67 -0.12 -5.27
N ARG A 20 10.10 -1.02 -6.05
CA ARG A 20 8.75 -0.83 -6.58
C ARG A 20 7.73 -1.02 -5.47
N VAL A 21 6.57 -0.40 -5.64
CA VAL A 21 5.53 -0.41 -4.62
C VAL A 21 4.23 -0.98 -5.16
N LEU A 22 3.40 -1.50 -4.27
CA LEU A 22 2.06 -1.91 -4.63
C LEU A 22 1.20 -0.70 -4.90
N GLU A 23 0.44 -0.74 -5.98
CA GLU A 23 -0.51 0.32 -6.32
C GLU A 23 -1.80 -0.26 -6.87
N VAL A 24 -2.86 0.52 -6.79
CA VAL A 24 -4.11 0.21 -7.46
C VAL A 24 -3.98 0.67 -8.92
N ALA A 25 -4.18 -0.24 -9.86
CA ALA A 25 -4.02 0.08 -11.28
C ALA A 25 -4.98 1.18 -11.72
N ASP A 26 -4.47 2.11 -12.52
CA ASP A 26 -5.27 3.19 -13.15
C ASP A 26 -6.05 4.06 -12.17
N PHE A 27 -5.57 4.18 -10.94
CA PHE A 27 -6.26 4.96 -9.89
C PHE A 27 -7.72 4.51 -9.68
N ASN A 28 -8.00 3.26 -9.96
CA ASN A 28 -9.37 2.74 -9.90
C ASN A 28 -9.81 2.60 -8.45
N THR A 29 -10.93 3.21 -8.08
CA THR A 29 -11.47 3.14 -6.71
C THR A 29 -12.64 2.17 -6.58
N ALA A 30 -12.98 1.47 -7.63
CA ALA A 30 -14.11 0.53 -7.63
C ALA A 30 -13.69 -0.81 -7.00
N SER A 31 -14.68 -1.53 -6.51
CA SER A 31 -14.48 -2.90 -6.05
C SER A 31 -14.01 -3.77 -7.21
N GLY A 32 -13.07 -4.66 -6.93
CA GLY A 32 -12.50 -5.52 -7.95
C GLY A 32 -11.34 -4.91 -8.72
N ALA A 33 -10.88 -3.72 -8.33
CA ALA A 33 -9.73 -3.08 -8.96
C ALA A 33 -8.48 -3.94 -8.81
N ALA A 34 -7.64 -3.95 -9.85
CA ALA A 34 -6.40 -4.72 -9.84
C ALA A 34 -5.34 -4.00 -9.01
N VAL A 35 -4.47 -4.78 -8.40
CA VAL A 35 -3.28 -4.29 -7.70
C VAL A 35 -2.05 -4.78 -8.45
N GLN A 36 -1.05 -3.91 -8.58
CA GLN A 36 0.17 -4.21 -9.34
C GLN A 36 1.38 -3.58 -8.68
N LEU A 37 2.56 -4.01 -9.07
CA LEU A 37 3.80 -3.34 -8.70
C LEU A 37 4.11 -2.27 -9.73
N TRP A 38 4.55 -1.12 -9.27
CA TRP A 38 4.90 0.00 -10.14
C TRP A 38 6.04 0.82 -9.54
N ASP A 39 6.62 1.67 -10.35
CA ASP A 39 7.61 2.62 -9.87
C ASP A 39 7.01 3.50 -8.77
N ASN A 40 7.81 3.83 -7.77
CA ASN A 40 7.34 4.66 -6.66
C ASN A 40 7.25 6.12 -7.10
N VAL A 41 6.04 6.57 -7.34
CA VAL A 41 5.75 7.97 -7.70
C VAL A 41 5.01 8.70 -6.59
N LYS A 42 4.83 8.04 -5.45
CA LYS A 42 4.23 8.62 -4.23
C LYS A 42 2.85 9.22 -4.45
N GLU A 43 2.05 8.55 -5.26
CA GLU A 43 0.68 8.97 -5.52
C GLU A 43 -0.31 8.22 -4.63
N ASP A 44 -1.53 8.73 -4.52
CA ASP A 44 -2.55 8.15 -3.63
C ASP A 44 -2.83 6.69 -3.95
N SER A 45 -2.73 6.28 -5.20
CA SER A 45 -2.92 4.88 -5.59
C SER A 45 -1.87 3.95 -5.00
N GLN A 46 -0.80 4.48 -4.43
CA GLN A 46 0.29 3.74 -3.82
C GLN A 46 0.29 3.85 -2.30
N ILE A 47 -0.70 4.51 -1.73
CA ILE A 47 -0.80 4.73 -0.29
C ILE A 47 -1.87 3.81 0.27
N TRP A 48 -1.51 3.05 1.30
CA TRP A 48 -2.35 2.02 1.88
C TRP A 48 -2.63 2.34 3.34
N LEU A 49 -3.90 2.33 3.70
CA LEU A 49 -4.32 2.47 5.09
C LEU A 49 -4.46 1.09 5.71
N LEU A 50 -3.72 0.83 6.77
CA LEU A 50 -3.82 -0.42 7.49
C LEU A 50 -4.85 -0.26 8.61
N VAL A 51 -5.84 -1.12 8.61
CA VAL A 51 -6.93 -1.07 9.59
C VAL A 51 -6.90 -2.34 10.40
N GLU A 52 -6.82 -2.17 11.72
CA GLU A 52 -6.85 -3.30 12.63
C GLU A 52 -8.25 -3.91 12.66
N VAL A 53 -8.31 -5.22 12.56
CA VAL A 53 -9.59 -5.94 12.61
C VAL A 53 -9.73 -6.53 14.00
N ALA A 54 -10.83 -6.18 14.67
CA ALA A 54 -11.14 -6.74 15.97
C ALA A 54 -11.64 -8.17 15.82
N GLU A 55 -11.20 -9.05 16.75
CA GLU A 55 -11.62 -10.44 16.75
C GLU A 55 -12.34 -10.82 18.01
#